data_acdbf9047fbecd6c6ec39efab70d7e0e
#
_entry.id   acdbf9047fbecd6c6ec39efab70d7e0e
#
_cell.length_a   1.000
_cell.length_b   1.000
_cell.length_c   1.000
_cell.angle_alpha   90.00
_cell.angle_beta   90.00
_cell.angle_gamma   90.00
#
_symmetry.space_group_name_H-M   'P 1'
#
loop_
_entity.id
_entity.type
_entity.pdbx_description
1 polymer ?
#
loop_
_entity_poly.entity_id
_entity_poly.type
_entity_poly.pdbx_seq_one_letter_code
_entity_poly.pdbx_strand_id
1 'polypeptide(L)'
;MKKLNQLVKCNYDIEILGIATDSRNVKEGYLFVATKGFHVDHYDFIDDAINRGAVAVVVDRNSDFSIPTVVVSDIDKVLLSICEKFYDVSSSEFRFIGITGTDGKTTTATITRNLLNLYIPTAYLGTNGLFCGDDVYPTSNTTPCIEDLYHYFSVVKKHNCKVIVMEVSSEALLHHRVDSILFDVIGYTNITEDLSLIH
;
A
#
# COMPACT_ATOMS: atom_id res chain seq x y z
N MET A 1 4.98 -17.57 1.88
CA MET A 1 3.96 -17.61 2.94
C MET A 1 4.64 -17.29 4.25
N LYS A 2 4.01 -16.55 5.12
CA LYS A 2 4.56 -16.12 6.42
C LYS A 2 3.56 -16.48 7.52
N LYS A 3 4.06 -16.74 8.73
CA LYS A 3 3.20 -17.00 9.89
C LYS A 3 2.89 -15.70 10.63
N LEU A 4 1.73 -15.61 11.29
CA LEU A 4 1.28 -14.41 11.99
C LEU A 4 2.30 -13.93 13.04
N ASN A 5 2.87 -14.87 13.81
CA ASN A 5 3.90 -14.56 14.82
C ASN A 5 5.24 -14.04 14.24
N GLN A 6 5.47 -14.21 12.94
CA GLN A 6 6.60 -13.60 12.24
C GLN A 6 6.31 -12.17 11.79
N LEU A 7 5.03 -11.83 11.59
CA LEU A 7 4.57 -10.53 11.11
C LEU A 7 4.35 -9.55 12.27
N VAL A 8 3.68 -10.01 13.30
CA VAL A 8 3.34 -9.22 14.49
C VAL A 8 3.60 -10.04 15.76
N LYS A 9 3.98 -9.35 16.85
CA LYS A 9 4.26 -10.02 18.13
C LYS A 9 2.99 -10.63 18.71
N CYS A 10 2.87 -11.96 18.63
CA CYS A 10 1.76 -12.75 19.19
C CYS A 10 2.17 -14.21 19.36
N ASN A 11 1.30 -15.02 19.99
CA ASN A 11 1.54 -16.46 20.19
C ASN A 11 0.82 -17.35 19.16
N TYR A 12 0.21 -16.77 18.14
CA TYR A 12 -0.52 -17.52 17.12
C TYR A 12 0.40 -17.97 15.98
N ASP A 13 0.42 -19.28 15.73
CA ASP A 13 1.21 -19.91 14.66
C ASP A 13 0.28 -20.23 13.47
N ILE A 14 -0.22 -19.17 12.81
CA ILE A 14 -1.20 -19.24 11.73
C ILE A 14 -0.54 -18.75 10.44
N GLU A 15 -0.74 -19.50 9.36
CA GLU A 15 -0.28 -19.12 8.03
C GLU A 15 -1.13 -17.98 7.46
N ILE A 16 -0.45 -16.93 6.95
CA ILE A 16 -1.10 -15.78 6.33
C ILE A 16 -0.81 -15.80 4.83
N LEU A 17 -1.88 -15.76 4.04
CA LEU A 17 -1.81 -15.79 2.57
C LEU A 17 -1.88 -14.40 1.93
N GLY A 18 -2.38 -13.40 2.65
CA GLY A 18 -2.49 -12.02 2.20
C GLY A 18 -2.85 -11.08 3.33
N ILE A 19 -2.81 -9.79 3.04
CA ILE A 19 -3.15 -8.70 3.97
C ILE A 19 -4.23 -7.85 3.33
N ALA A 20 -5.22 -7.42 4.11
CA ALA A 20 -6.23 -6.47 3.68
C ALA A 20 -6.61 -5.51 4.80
N THR A 21 -6.87 -4.26 4.46
CA THR A 21 -7.48 -3.24 5.34
C THR A 21 -8.94 -2.99 5.00
N ASP A 22 -9.37 -3.33 3.79
CA ASP A 22 -10.77 -3.28 3.33
C ASP A 22 -11.35 -4.71 3.33
N SER A 23 -12.47 -4.92 4.05
CA SER A 23 -13.12 -6.24 4.14
C SER A 23 -13.52 -6.81 2.78
N ARG A 24 -13.85 -5.94 1.81
CA ARG A 24 -14.22 -6.34 0.44
C ARG A 24 -13.09 -7.01 -0.33
N ASN A 25 -11.84 -6.75 0.06
CA ASN A 25 -10.62 -7.32 -0.54
C ASN A 25 -10.14 -8.59 0.17
N VAL A 26 -10.77 -8.96 1.29
CA VAL A 26 -10.41 -10.15 2.04
C VAL A 26 -10.73 -11.41 1.24
N LYS A 27 -9.81 -12.37 1.29
CA LYS A 27 -9.93 -13.73 0.76
C LYS A 27 -9.56 -14.73 1.83
N GLU A 28 -9.81 -16.01 1.56
CA GLU A 28 -9.46 -17.12 2.45
C GLU A 28 -7.98 -17.05 2.86
N GLY A 29 -7.69 -17.15 4.15
CA GLY A 29 -6.32 -17.11 4.68
C GLY A 29 -5.73 -15.72 4.88
N TYR A 30 -6.51 -14.65 4.71
CA TYR A 30 -5.99 -13.28 4.87
C TYR A 30 -5.93 -12.83 6.33
N LEU A 31 -4.96 -11.96 6.61
CA LEU A 31 -4.91 -11.12 7.80
C LEU A 31 -5.69 -9.83 7.52
N PHE A 32 -6.71 -9.55 8.32
CA PHE A 32 -7.41 -8.28 8.26
C PHE A 32 -6.82 -7.31 9.30
N VAL A 33 -6.46 -6.10 8.87
CA VAL A 33 -5.95 -5.03 9.74
C VAL A 33 -6.96 -3.91 9.78
N ALA A 34 -7.65 -3.75 10.93
CA ALA A 34 -8.75 -2.80 11.09
C ALA A 34 -8.22 -1.38 11.40
N THR A 35 -7.71 -0.70 10.38
CA THR A 35 -7.24 0.68 10.47
C THR A 35 -8.40 1.66 10.60
N LYS A 36 -8.12 2.88 11.08
CA LYS A 36 -9.08 3.98 11.03
C LYS A 36 -9.00 4.65 9.67
N GLY A 37 -10.05 4.49 8.87
CA GLY A 37 -10.24 5.28 7.67
C GLY A 37 -10.68 6.72 7.99
N PHE A 38 -10.57 7.62 7.04
CA PHE A 38 -10.95 9.03 7.22
C PHE A 38 -12.45 9.23 7.51
N HIS A 39 -13.31 8.44 6.88
CA HIS A 39 -14.77 8.51 7.02
C HIS A 39 -15.38 7.28 7.68
N VAL A 40 -14.61 6.21 7.81
CA VAL A 40 -15.12 4.89 8.20
C VAL A 40 -14.10 4.22 9.12
N ASP A 41 -14.55 3.69 10.23
CA ASP A 41 -13.71 2.82 11.09
C ASP A 41 -13.78 1.39 10.54
N HIS A 42 -12.68 0.87 10.04
CA HIS A 42 -12.64 -0.50 9.48
C HIS A 42 -12.89 -1.57 10.54
N TYR A 43 -12.85 -1.21 11.82
CA TYR A 43 -13.27 -2.07 12.91
C TYR A 43 -14.72 -2.57 12.75
N ASP A 44 -15.62 -1.75 12.23
CA ASP A 44 -17.04 -2.09 12.03
C ASP A 44 -17.25 -3.19 10.96
N PHE A 45 -16.20 -3.51 10.18
CA PHE A 45 -16.25 -4.50 9.09
C PHE A 45 -15.50 -5.79 9.41
N ILE A 46 -15.09 -5.99 10.67
CA ILE A 46 -14.36 -7.20 11.06
C ILE A 46 -15.21 -8.45 10.84
N ASP A 47 -16.49 -8.43 11.17
CA ASP A 47 -17.38 -9.58 10.95
C ASP A 47 -17.54 -9.89 9.45
N ASP A 48 -17.62 -8.88 8.58
CA ASP A 48 -17.61 -9.11 7.12
C ASP A 48 -16.28 -9.70 6.66
N ALA A 49 -15.14 -9.22 7.18
CA ALA A 49 -13.84 -9.80 6.89
C ALA A 49 -13.72 -11.25 7.33
N ILE A 50 -14.23 -11.61 8.53
CA ILE A 50 -14.28 -12.99 9.01
C ILE A 50 -15.12 -13.87 8.08
N ASN A 51 -16.31 -13.40 7.71
CA ASN A 51 -17.20 -14.13 6.80
C ASN A 51 -16.61 -14.34 5.40
N ARG A 52 -15.66 -13.49 4.99
CA ARG A 52 -14.93 -13.60 3.71
C ARG A 52 -13.67 -14.45 3.79
N GLY A 53 -13.32 -14.97 4.97
CA GLY A 53 -12.21 -15.89 5.16
C GLY A 53 -10.96 -15.28 5.81
N ALA A 54 -11.07 -14.16 6.51
CA ALA A 54 -9.98 -13.69 7.37
C ALA A 54 -9.70 -14.75 8.46
N VAL A 55 -8.42 -15.08 8.65
CA VAL A 55 -7.99 -16.08 9.64
C VAL A 55 -7.43 -15.45 10.91
N ALA A 56 -7.17 -14.17 10.90
CA ALA A 56 -6.77 -13.37 12.05
C ALA A 56 -7.09 -11.89 11.82
N VAL A 57 -7.22 -11.12 12.91
CA VAL A 57 -7.41 -9.67 12.87
C VAL A 57 -6.37 -8.96 13.73
N VAL A 58 -5.98 -7.76 13.29
CA VAL A 58 -5.20 -6.79 14.09
C VAL A 58 -6.08 -5.59 14.36
N VAL A 59 -6.16 -5.15 15.62
CA VAL A 59 -7.03 -4.07 16.10
C VAL A 59 -6.27 -3.14 17.05
N ASP A 60 -6.79 -1.92 17.24
CA ASP A 60 -6.25 -0.93 18.18
C ASP A 60 -6.94 -0.92 19.55
N ARG A 61 -7.93 -1.78 19.75
CA ARG A 61 -8.75 -1.84 20.98
C ARG A 61 -9.07 -3.27 21.39
N ASN A 62 -9.30 -3.49 22.69
CA ASN A 62 -9.68 -4.80 23.20
C ASN A 62 -11.01 -5.26 22.59
N SER A 63 -11.00 -6.49 22.10
CA SER A 63 -12.13 -7.09 21.39
C SER A 63 -12.04 -8.61 21.49
N ASP A 64 -13.19 -9.26 21.43
CA ASP A 64 -13.29 -10.73 21.43
C ASP A 64 -14.03 -11.16 20.15
N PHE A 65 -13.27 -11.58 19.16
CA PHE A 65 -13.79 -12.11 17.91
C PHE A 65 -13.60 -13.63 17.86
N SER A 66 -14.35 -14.30 16.97
CA SER A 66 -14.30 -15.76 16.80
C SER A 66 -12.98 -16.28 16.23
N ILE A 67 -12.09 -15.38 15.80
CA ILE A 67 -10.76 -15.71 15.23
C ILE A 67 -9.65 -15.03 16.06
N PRO A 68 -8.40 -15.48 15.94
CA PRO A 68 -7.25 -14.88 16.58
C PRO A 68 -7.18 -13.38 16.39
N THR A 69 -7.15 -12.65 17.52
CA THR A 69 -7.16 -11.21 17.57
C THR A 69 -5.86 -10.71 18.20
N VAL A 70 -5.17 -9.81 17.52
CA VAL A 70 -3.96 -9.16 18.01
C VAL A 70 -4.25 -7.70 18.27
N VAL A 71 -4.13 -7.28 19.54
CA VAL A 71 -4.34 -5.89 19.94
C VAL A 71 -3.01 -5.14 19.94
N VAL A 72 -2.97 -3.97 19.28
CA VAL A 72 -1.78 -3.15 19.13
C VAL A 72 -2.07 -1.69 19.53
N SER A 73 -1.05 -0.95 19.94
CA SER A 73 -1.20 0.45 20.35
C SER A 73 -1.16 1.45 19.19
N ASP A 74 -0.54 1.08 18.08
CA ASP A 74 -0.36 1.93 16.88
C ASP A 74 -0.54 1.06 15.64
N ILE A 75 -1.76 1.06 15.14
CA ILE A 75 -2.16 0.14 14.08
C ILE A 75 -1.48 0.47 12.74
N ASP A 76 -1.22 1.75 12.48
CA ASP A 76 -0.62 2.19 11.22
C ASP A 76 0.85 1.80 11.13
N LYS A 77 1.61 1.98 12.22
CA LYS A 77 3.00 1.49 12.30
C LYS A 77 3.09 -0.02 12.24
N VAL A 78 2.12 -0.71 12.86
CA VAL A 78 2.10 -2.18 12.83
C VAL A 78 1.73 -2.67 11.44
N LEU A 79 0.77 -2.07 10.75
CA LEU A 79 0.43 -2.40 9.36
C LEU A 79 1.66 -2.25 8.45
N LEU A 80 2.39 -1.14 8.56
CA LEU A 80 3.63 -0.92 7.81
C LEU A 80 4.64 -2.06 8.06
N SER A 81 4.91 -2.36 9.33
CA SER A 81 5.85 -3.45 9.69
C SER A 81 5.39 -4.83 9.20
N ILE A 82 4.07 -5.09 9.23
CA ILE A 82 3.49 -6.31 8.69
C ILE A 82 3.72 -6.40 7.18
N CYS A 83 3.45 -5.33 6.43
CA CYS A 83 3.65 -5.29 4.98
C CYS A 83 5.12 -5.49 4.61
N GLU A 84 6.06 -4.79 5.26
CA GLU A 84 7.49 -4.97 5.03
C GLU A 84 7.93 -6.43 5.23
N LYS A 85 7.52 -7.04 6.33
CA LYS A 85 7.87 -8.43 6.63
C LYS A 85 7.18 -9.42 5.71
N PHE A 86 5.90 -9.19 5.36
CA PHE A 86 5.14 -10.11 4.52
C PHE A 86 5.69 -10.17 3.10
N TYR A 87 6.03 -9.02 2.54
CA TYR A 87 6.55 -8.90 1.17
C TYR A 87 8.07 -8.95 1.07
N ASP A 88 8.80 -9.02 2.19
CA ASP A 88 10.27 -9.02 2.24
C ASP A 88 10.90 -7.82 1.50
N VAL A 89 10.31 -6.62 1.68
CA VAL A 89 10.75 -5.40 1.02
C VAL A 89 10.55 -4.19 1.92
N SER A 90 11.50 -3.25 1.89
CA SER A 90 11.35 -1.92 2.53
C SER A 90 11.36 -0.83 1.47
N SER A 91 10.60 0.25 1.71
CA SER A 91 10.64 1.44 0.85
C SER A 91 12.05 2.02 0.73
N SER A 92 12.88 1.89 1.77
CA SER A 92 14.28 2.36 1.78
C SER A 92 15.20 1.66 0.77
N GLU A 93 14.77 0.57 0.13
CA GLU A 93 15.53 -0.12 -0.91
C GLU A 93 15.51 0.61 -2.26
N PHE A 94 14.64 1.62 -2.40
CA PHE A 94 14.41 2.34 -3.66
C PHE A 94 14.65 3.84 -3.52
N ARG A 95 14.84 4.49 -4.69
CA ARG A 95 14.75 5.93 -4.84
C ARG A 95 13.37 6.29 -5.38
N PHE A 96 12.74 7.31 -4.79
CA PHE A 96 11.39 7.71 -5.17
C PHE A 96 11.35 9.08 -5.80
N ILE A 97 10.65 9.16 -6.94
CA ILE A 97 10.29 10.43 -7.59
C ILE A 97 8.77 10.52 -7.54
N GLY A 98 8.24 11.45 -6.76
CA GLY A 98 6.80 11.69 -6.63
C GLY A 98 6.34 12.78 -7.60
N ILE A 99 5.30 12.51 -8.38
CA ILE A 99 4.67 13.49 -9.27
C ILE A 99 3.25 13.76 -8.78
N THR A 100 2.97 15.00 -8.43
CA THR A 100 1.65 15.45 -7.96
C THR A 100 1.14 16.66 -8.75
N GLY A 101 -0.10 17.03 -8.54
CA GLY A 101 -0.82 18.13 -9.17
C GLY A 101 -2.19 17.70 -9.65
N THR A 102 -3.02 18.64 -10.13
CA THR A 102 -4.37 18.34 -10.64
C THR A 102 -4.28 17.56 -11.94
N ASP A 103 -3.59 18.08 -12.94
CA ASP A 103 -3.45 17.48 -14.27
C ASP A 103 -1.99 17.19 -14.61
N GLY A 104 -1.78 16.30 -15.58
CA GLY A 104 -0.46 16.01 -16.15
C GLY A 104 0.43 15.07 -15.33
N LYS A 105 -0.02 14.56 -14.17
CA LYS A 105 0.73 13.59 -13.34
C LYS A 105 1.19 12.38 -14.16
N THR A 106 0.25 11.71 -14.80
CA THR A 106 0.49 10.49 -15.59
C THR A 106 1.48 10.74 -16.73
N THR A 107 1.29 11.82 -17.48
CA THR A 107 2.17 12.18 -18.60
C THR A 107 3.58 12.45 -18.10
N THR A 108 3.72 13.30 -17.07
CA THR A 108 5.03 13.67 -16.50
C THR A 108 5.73 12.45 -15.90
N ALA A 109 5.03 11.64 -15.12
CA ALA A 109 5.59 10.44 -14.50
C ALA A 109 6.04 9.42 -15.56
N THR A 110 5.24 9.21 -16.61
CA THR A 110 5.57 8.30 -17.71
C THR A 110 6.81 8.76 -18.49
N ILE A 111 6.87 10.05 -18.84
CA ILE A 111 8.04 10.61 -19.55
C ILE A 111 9.28 10.50 -18.67
N THR A 112 9.17 10.88 -17.39
CA THR A 112 10.29 10.81 -16.43
C THR A 112 10.80 9.37 -16.30
N ARG A 113 9.90 8.40 -16.13
CA ARG A 113 10.26 6.97 -16.09
C ARG A 113 10.97 6.53 -17.36
N ASN A 114 10.44 6.87 -18.53
CA ASN A 114 11.00 6.45 -19.81
C ASN A 114 12.40 7.01 -20.04
N LEU A 115 12.63 8.28 -19.68
CA LEU A 115 13.95 8.90 -19.75
C LEU A 115 14.95 8.26 -18.80
N LEU A 116 14.57 8.06 -17.54
CA LEU A 116 15.45 7.42 -16.54
C LEU A 116 15.76 5.98 -16.89
N ASN A 117 14.78 5.24 -17.42
CA ASN A 117 14.95 3.83 -17.77
C ASN A 117 15.97 3.58 -18.89
N LEU A 118 16.40 4.62 -19.62
CA LEU A 118 17.53 4.53 -20.57
C LEU A 118 18.88 4.34 -19.86
N TYR A 119 18.97 4.71 -18.57
CA TYR A 119 20.23 4.74 -17.82
C TYR A 119 20.20 3.85 -16.58
N ILE A 120 19.05 3.69 -15.95
CA ILE A 120 18.88 2.91 -14.72
C ILE A 120 17.49 2.24 -14.74
N PRO A 121 17.39 0.93 -14.40
CA PRO A 121 16.10 0.26 -14.32
C PRO A 121 15.12 1.01 -13.43
N THR A 122 14.08 1.55 -14.04
CA THR A 122 13.11 2.45 -13.40
C THR A 122 11.69 1.93 -13.58
N ALA A 123 10.96 1.80 -12.49
CA ALA A 123 9.53 1.49 -12.50
C ALA A 123 8.69 2.76 -12.57
N TYR A 124 7.48 2.65 -13.13
CA TYR A 124 6.41 3.63 -12.99
C TYR A 124 5.28 3.02 -12.18
N LEU A 125 4.69 3.78 -11.29
CA LEU A 125 3.51 3.40 -10.51
C LEU A 125 2.48 4.54 -10.54
N GLY A 126 1.30 4.28 -11.07
CA GLY A 126 0.27 5.31 -11.18
C GLY A 126 -1.02 4.81 -11.80
N THR A 127 -1.81 5.72 -12.38
CA THR A 127 -3.13 5.48 -12.95
C THR A 127 -3.15 4.37 -14.01
N ASN A 128 -2.08 4.26 -14.81
CA ASN A 128 -2.00 3.26 -15.87
C ASN A 128 -1.51 1.89 -15.39
N GLY A 129 -1.20 1.74 -14.10
CA GLY A 129 -0.67 0.51 -13.53
C GLY A 129 0.75 0.64 -12.97
N LEU A 130 1.36 -0.49 -12.65
CA LEU A 130 2.78 -0.61 -12.37
C LEU A 130 3.49 -1.11 -13.63
N PHE A 131 4.49 -0.37 -14.10
CA PHE A 131 5.34 -0.76 -15.24
C PHE A 131 6.75 -1.09 -14.74
N CYS A 132 7.19 -2.32 -14.97
CA CYS A 132 8.54 -2.80 -14.64
C CYS A 132 9.13 -3.52 -15.85
N GLY A 133 10.16 -2.95 -16.48
CA GLY A 133 10.63 -3.47 -17.77
C GLY A 133 9.51 -3.41 -18.82
N ASP A 134 9.19 -4.54 -19.41
CA ASP A 134 8.12 -4.72 -20.40
C ASP A 134 6.81 -5.22 -19.75
N ASP A 135 6.82 -5.55 -18.47
CA ASP A 135 5.66 -6.06 -17.76
C ASP A 135 4.80 -4.93 -17.20
N VAL A 136 3.47 -5.13 -17.26
CA VAL A 136 2.46 -4.20 -16.77
C VAL A 136 1.52 -4.93 -15.81
N TYR A 137 1.37 -4.36 -14.61
CA TYR A 137 0.48 -4.88 -13.57
C TYR A 137 -0.63 -3.85 -13.32
N PRO A 138 -1.91 -4.25 -13.32
CA PRO A 138 -3.01 -3.32 -13.09
C PRO A 138 -2.99 -2.79 -11.66
N THR A 139 -3.39 -1.54 -11.46
CA THR A 139 -3.60 -0.91 -10.16
C THR A 139 -5.06 -0.52 -10.00
N SER A 140 -5.57 -0.59 -8.77
CA SER A 140 -6.95 -0.19 -8.46
C SER A 140 -7.13 1.33 -8.32
N ASN A 141 -6.05 2.03 -7.99
CA ASN A 141 -6.03 3.48 -7.73
C ASN A 141 -4.76 4.11 -8.29
N THR A 142 -4.81 5.42 -8.58
CA THR A 142 -3.63 6.20 -8.98
C THR A 142 -2.49 6.07 -7.97
N THR A 143 -2.82 6.10 -6.69
CA THR A 143 -1.89 5.85 -5.58
C THR A 143 -2.53 4.77 -4.70
N PRO A 144 -2.02 3.53 -4.74
CA PRO A 144 -2.58 2.40 -4.01
C PRO A 144 -2.54 2.57 -2.48
N CYS A 145 -3.30 1.73 -1.76
CA CYS A 145 -3.20 1.58 -0.31
C CYS A 145 -1.87 0.93 0.09
N ILE A 146 -1.55 0.97 1.37
CA ILE A 146 -0.21 0.59 1.85
C ILE A 146 0.12 -0.89 1.58
N GLU A 147 -0.82 -1.80 1.76
CA GLU A 147 -0.65 -3.22 1.48
C GLU A 147 -0.38 -3.49 -0.01
N ASP A 148 -1.08 -2.78 -0.90
CA ASP A 148 -0.85 -2.88 -2.34
C ASP A 148 0.48 -2.24 -2.74
N LEU A 149 0.87 -1.10 -2.13
CA LEU A 149 2.17 -0.46 -2.38
C LEU A 149 3.31 -1.44 -2.09
N TYR A 150 3.28 -2.12 -0.94
CA TYR A 150 4.33 -3.08 -0.59
C TYR A 150 4.30 -4.34 -1.47
N HIS A 151 3.12 -4.76 -1.92
CA HIS A 151 3.01 -5.77 -2.96
C HIS A 151 3.75 -5.32 -4.24
N TYR A 152 3.46 -4.12 -4.74
CA TYR A 152 4.13 -3.58 -5.92
C TYR A 152 5.62 -3.36 -5.72
N PHE A 153 6.07 -2.91 -4.54
CA PHE A 153 7.51 -2.81 -4.24
C PHE A 153 8.20 -4.17 -4.33
N SER A 154 7.54 -5.24 -3.89
CA SER A 154 8.08 -6.60 -4.05
C SER A 154 8.21 -7.01 -5.52
N VAL A 155 7.29 -6.59 -6.38
CA VAL A 155 7.37 -6.79 -7.83
C VAL A 155 8.53 -5.97 -8.42
N VAL A 156 8.63 -4.68 -8.07
CA VAL A 156 9.73 -3.79 -8.48
C VAL A 156 11.09 -4.36 -8.12
N LYS A 157 11.21 -4.92 -6.89
CA LYS A 157 12.42 -5.59 -6.40
C LYS A 157 12.79 -6.81 -7.26
N LYS A 158 11.82 -7.65 -7.61
CA LYS A 158 12.03 -8.83 -8.48
C LYS A 158 12.51 -8.44 -9.89
N HIS A 159 12.07 -7.30 -10.40
CA HIS A 159 12.52 -6.74 -11.67
C HIS A 159 13.86 -5.98 -11.56
N ASN A 160 14.50 -5.95 -10.38
CA ASN A 160 15.74 -5.23 -10.12
C ASN A 160 15.68 -3.72 -10.43
N CYS A 161 14.51 -3.11 -10.48
CA CYS A 161 14.37 -1.66 -10.58
C CYS A 161 14.87 -0.98 -9.30
N LYS A 162 15.55 0.16 -9.45
CA LYS A 162 16.15 0.92 -8.33
C LYS A 162 15.44 2.24 -8.08
N VAL A 163 14.74 2.74 -9.09
CA VAL A 163 13.99 3.99 -9.03
C VAL A 163 12.52 3.68 -9.28
N ILE A 164 11.66 4.34 -8.52
CA ILE A 164 10.21 4.30 -8.71
C ILE A 164 9.74 5.73 -8.96
N VAL A 165 9.20 5.98 -10.14
CA VAL A 165 8.48 7.21 -10.45
C VAL A 165 7.00 6.95 -10.20
N MET A 166 6.41 7.62 -9.21
CA MET A 166 5.02 7.37 -8.85
C MET A 166 4.17 8.62 -8.89
N GLU A 167 2.93 8.42 -9.29
CA GLU A 167 1.90 9.45 -9.15
C GLU A 167 1.43 9.50 -7.69
N VAL A 168 1.36 10.71 -7.14
CA VAL A 168 0.83 10.96 -5.80
C VAL A 168 -0.40 11.84 -5.93
N SER A 169 -1.57 11.27 -5.65
CA SER A 169 -2.83 12.02 -5.66
C SER A 169 -3.01 12.80 -4.36
N SER A 170 -3.78 13.89 -4.40
CA SER A 170 -4.18 14.65 -3.21
C SER A 170 -4.88 13.78 -2.17
N GLU A 171 -5.73 12.87 -2.63
CA GLU A 171 -6.40 11.89 -1.78
C GLU A 171 -5.41 10.95 -1.08
N ALA A 172 -4.33 10.53 -1.75
CA ALA A 172 -3.32 9.68 -1.13
C ALA A 172 -2.55 10.40 -0.01
N LEU A 173 -2.31 11.70 -0.17
CA LEU A 173 -1.71 12.54 0.87
C LEU A 173 -2.69 12.72 2.05
N LEU A 174 -3.95 13.01 1.77
CA LEU A 174 -4.99 13.15 2.78
C LEU A 174 -5.18 11.86 3.61
N HIS A 175 -5.09 10.71 2.96
CA HIS A 175 -5.26 9.40 3.59
C HIS A 175 -3.95 8.74 4.07
N HIS A 176 -2.85 9.49 4.14
CA HIS A 176 -1.56 9.02 4.67
C HIS A 176 -0.99 7.77 3.98
N ARG A 177 -1.39 7.51 2.71
CA ARG A 177 -0.98 6.28 1.98
C ARG A 177 0.50 6.24 1.66
N VAL A 178 1.16 7.39 1.62
CA VAL A 178 2.57 7.54 1.22
C VAL A 178 3.49 8.02 2.34
N ASP A 179 3.01 8.10 3.57
CA ASP A 179 3.78 8.61 4.72
C ASP A 179 5.03 7.75 5.02
N SER A 180 5.01 6.49 4.64
CA SER A 180 6.16 5.57 4.77
C SER A 180 7.21 5.74 3.66
N ILE A 181 6.98 6.62 2.69
CA ILE A 181 7.85 6.82 1.52
C ILE A 181 8.62 8.13 1.68
N LEU A 182 9.94 8.03 1.69
CA LEU A 182 10.80 9.20 1.60
C LEU A 182 11.08 9.50 0.11
N PHE A 183 10.49 10.56 -0.40
CA PHE A 183 10.73 11.00 -1.77
C PHE A 183 12.07 11.72 -1.90
N ASP A 184 12.92 11.29 -2.82
CA ASP A 184 14.19 11.95 -3.15
C ASP A 184 13.95 13.21 -4.01
N VAL A 185 12.91 13.15 -4.87
CA VAL A 185 12.50 14.27 -5.74
C VAL A 185 10.98 14.35 -5.78
N ILE A 186 10.45 15.56 -5.74
CA ILE A 186 9.01 15.83 -5.90
C ILE A 186 8.81 16.81 -7.06
N GLY A 187 7.94 16.45 -7.99
CA GLY A 187 7.51 17.30 -9.10
C GLY A 187 6.05 17.72 -8.94
N TYR A 188 5.79 19.02 -9.04
CA TYR A 188 4.43 19.58 -9.16
C TYR A 188 4.17 19.94 -10.62
N THR A 189 3.09 19.40 -11.19
CA THR A 189 2.70 19.74 -12.56
C THR A 189 1.92 21.05 -12.61
N ASN A 190 0.97 21.20 -11.71
CA ASN A 190 0.15 22.41 -11.50
C ASN A 190 -0.57 22.32 -10.15
N ILE A 191 -1.06 23.47 -9.68
CA ILE A 191 -1.92 23.56 -8.50
C ILE A 191 -3.14 24.37 -8.92
N THR A 192 -4.24 23.66 -9.21
CA THR A 192 -5.55 24.24 -9.44
C THR A 192 -6.54 23.68 -8.42
N GLU A 193 -7.71 24.29 -8.25
CA GLU A 193 -8.76 23.70 -7.42
C GLU A 193 -9.10 22.29 -7.92
N ASP A 194 -8.85 21.31 -7.07
CA ASP A 194 -9.25 19.94 -7.37
C ASP A 194 -10.72 19.76 -7.00
N LEU A 195 -11.57 19.65 -8.00
CA LEU A 195 -13.02 19.49 -7.84
C LEU A 195 -13.41 18.23 -7.04
N SER A 196 -12.50 17.27 -6.89
CA SER A 196 -12.72 16.07 -6.07
C SER A 196 -12.72 16.35 -4.56
N LEU A 197 -12.22 17.50 -4.13
CA LEU A 197 -12.18 17.93 -2.72
C LEU A 197 -13.38 18.82 -2.32
N ILE A 198 -14.32 19.06 -3.22
CA ILE A 198 -15.48 19.96 -2.99
C ILE A 198 -16.72 19.20 -2.44
N HIS A 199 -16.56 17.94 -2.05
CA HIS A 199 -17.68 17.15 -1.51
C HIS A 199 -17.53 16.87 -0.02
#